data_a4b1dbc9f84e094dac8fc05a46aae419
#
_entry.id   a4b1dbc9f84e094dac8fc05a46aae419
#
_cell.length_a   1.000
_cell.length_b   1.000
_cell.length_c   1.000
_cell.angle_alpha   90.00
_cell.angle_beta   90.00
_cell.angle_gamma   90.00
#
_symmetry.space_group_name_H-M   'P 1'
#
loop_
_entity.id
_entity.type
_entity.pdbx_description
1 polymer ?
#
loop_
_entity_poly.entity_id
_entity_poly.type
_entity_poly.pdbx_seq_one_letter_code
_entity_poly.pdbx_strand_id
1 'polypeptide(L)'
;MQPTFILSCESTIDLPYSYVQERELPVLFYSYSVDGEAHVDDMGRDSQSLPRFYQYIADGKLPSTSQLNEAQYEDFFAPLLEKGDVLHIAFGSGMTASVQNAKLAAEVLREKYPERKLVVIDSLCSSSGYGLLVDAAADMRDAGKSLDETAEWVTANCNKVHHQFYST
;
A
#
# COMPACT_ATOMS: atom_id res chain seq x y z
N MET A 1 15.68 15.90 -9.55
CA MET A 1 14.43 16.69 -9.70
C MET A 1 13.53 16.28 -8.55
N GLN A 2 12.79 17.18 -7.93
CA GLN A 2 11.82 16.75 -6.93
C GLN A 2 10.66 16.02 -7.64
N PRO A 3 10.13 14.94 -7.05
CA PRO A 3 8.97 14.24 -7.62
C PRO A 3 7.79 15.19 -7.82
N THR A 4 7.05 15.01 -8.90
CA THR A 4 5.90 15.86 -9.24
C THR A 4 4.60 15.43 -8.52
N PHE A 5 4.61 14.26 -7.91
CA PHE A 5 3.49 13.71 -7.14
C PHE A 5 4.00 12.77 -6.03
N ILE A 6 3.15 12.47 -5.09
CA ILE A 6 3.40 11.52 -4.00
C ILE A 6 2.89 10.15 -4.44
N LEU A 7 3.79 9.15 -4.48
CA LEU A 7 3.43 7.75 -4.68
C LEU A 7 3.29 7.09 -3.31
N SER A 8 2.16 6.47 -3.04
CA SER A 8 1.89 5.78 -1.77
C SER A 8 1.40 4.36 -1.99
N CYS A 9 1.56 3.52 -0.98
CA CYS A 9 1.19 2.11 -1.00
C CYS A 9 0.77 1.63 0.40
N GLU A 10 0.56 0.33 0.52
CA GLU A 10 0.22 -0.33 1.79
C GLU A 10 1.32 -1.31 2.21
N SER A 11 1.40 -1.67 3.50
CA SER A 11 2.47 -2.53 4.03
C SER A 11 2.56 -3.90 3.36
N THR A 12 1.46 -4.37 2.78
CA THR A 12 1.35 -5.67 2.08
C THR A 12 2.14 -5.77 0.75
N ILE A 13 2.97 -4.76 0.43
CA ILE A 13 3.95 -4.84 -0.68
C ILE A 13 5.08 -5.84 -0.39
N ASP A 14 5.25 -6.28 0.86
CA ASP A 14 6.29 -7.21 1.32
C ASP A 14 7.74 -6.79 0.95
N LEU A 15 7.98 -5.49 0.89
CA LEU A 15 9.31 -4.90 0.78
C LEU A 15 9.79 -4.45 2.18
N PRO A 16 11.11 -4.40 2.43
CA PRO A 16 11.63 -3.95 3.71
C PRO A 16 11.25 -2.49 4.01
N TYR A 17 11.02 -2.16 5.28
CA TYR A 17 10.73 -0.78 5.67
C TYR A 17 11.82 0.22 5.22
N SER A 18 13.11 -0.19 5.23
CA SER A 18 14.21 0.62 4.71
C SER A 18 14.04 1.01 3.25
N TYR A 19 13.46 0.14 2.43
CA TYR A 19 13.18 0.42 1.03
C TYR A 19 12.17 1.56 0.87
N VAL A 20 11.04 1.50 1.58
CA VAL A 20 10.01 2.55 1.47
C VAL A 20 10.49 3.89 2.02
N GLN A 21 11.40 3.87 3.01
CA GLN A 21 12.04 5.08 3.50
C GLN A 21 12.99 5.68 2.45
N GLU A 22 13.86 4.87 1.84
CA GLU A 22 14.81 5.30 0.81
C GLU A 22 14.10 5.89 -0.41
N ARG A 23 12.98 5.27 -0.80
CA ARG A 23 12.16 5.72 -1.94
C ARG A 23 11.13 6.79 -1.58
N GLU A 24 11.12 7.28 -0.34
CA GLU A 24 10.15 8.28 0.14
C GLU A 24 8.69 7.91 -0.20
N LEU A 25 8.32 6.65 0.06
CA LEU A 25 6.98 6.14 -0.15
C LEU A 25 6.18 6.18 1.16
N PRO A 26 5.15 7.03 1.29
CA PRO A 26 4.18 6.91 2.38
C PRO A 26 3.48 5.55 2.35
N VAL A 27 3.40 4.89 3.50
CA VAL A 27 2.81 3.56 3.64
C VAL A 27 1.66 3.60 4.62
N LEU A 28 0.52 3.06 4.23
CA LEU A 28 -0.58 2.75 5.14
C LEU A 28 -0.41 1.32 5.66
N PHE A 29 -0.25 1.18 6.97
CA PHE A 29 0.05 -0.09 7.60
C PHE A 29 -1.21 -0.89 7.90
N TYR A 30 -1.23 -2.16 7.50
CA TYR A 30 -2.23 -3.12 7.94
C TYR A 30 -1.99 -3.51 9.41
N SER A 31 -3.02 -4.08 10.01
CA SER A 31 -2.93 -4.69 11.33
C SER A 31 -3.41 -6.13 11.31
N TYR A 32 -2.91 -6.90 12.25
CA TYR A 32 -3.37 -8.25 12.55
C TYR A 32 -3.59 -8.40 14.04
N SER A 33 -4.38 -9.38 14.45
CA SER A 33 -4.59 -9.69 15.86
C SER A 33 -4.19 -11.13 16.17
N VAL A 34 -3.65 -11.34 17.36
CA VAL A 34 -3.33 -12.65 17.92
C VAL A 34 -3.90 -12.69 19.33
N ASP A 35 -4.76 -13.66 19.62
CA ASP A 35 -5.42 -13.79 20.93
C ASP A 35 -6.14 -12.52 21.40
N GLY A 36 -6.63 -11.70 20.46
CA GLY A 36 -7.32 -10.43 20.75
C GLY A 36 -6.41 -9.22 20.92
N GLU A 37 -5.08 -9.39 20.88
CA GLU A 37 -4.13 -8.28 20.86
C GLU A 37 -3.86 -7.83 19.43
N ALA A 38 -3.97 -6.51 19.19
CA ALA A 38 -3.69 -5.91 17.88
C ALA A 38 -2.19 -5.62 17.70
N HIS A 39 -1.69 -5.96 16.54
CA HIS A 39 -0.32 -5.70 16.11
C HIS A 39 -0.34 -5.01 14.75
N VAL A 40 0.66 -4.17 14.49
CA VAL A 40 0.84 -3.52 13.20
C VAL A 40 1.82 -4.34 12.35
N ASP A 41 1.51 -4.50 11.07
CA ASP A 41 2.48 -4.98 10.09
C ASP A 41 3.47 -3.85 9.80
N ASP A 42 4.56 -3.80 10.55
CA ASP A 42 5.56 -2.73 10.51
C ASP A 42 6.64 -2.92 9.43
N MET A 43 6.47 -3.90 8.55
CA MET A 43 7.40 -4.24 7.45
C MET A 43 8.82 -4.55 7.94
N GLY A 44 8.96 -5.08 9.17
CA GLY A 44 10.24 -5.40 9.79
C GLY A 44 11.02 -4.19 10.30
N ARG A 45 10.37 -3.06 10.52
CA ARG A 45 10.96 -1.87 11.17
C ARG A 45 11.50 -2.21 12.56
N ASP A 46 10.73 -2.96 13.36
CA ASP A 46 11.23 -3.66 14.54
C ASP A 46 11.76 -5.04 14.10
N SER A 47 13.05 -5.28 14.29
CA SER A 47 13.69 -6.55 13.94
C SER A 47 13.09 -7.78 14.67
N GLN A 48 12.30 -7.57 15.72
CA GLN A 48 11.64 -8.62 16.48
C GLN A 48 10.19 -8.86 16.04
N SER A 49 9.60 -8.03 15.19
CA SER A 49 8.20 -8.17 14.80
C SER A 49 7.95 -9.48 14.03
N LEU A 50 8.74 -9.78 13.02
CA LEU A 50 8.63 -11.03 12.25
C LEU A 50 8.97 -12.28 13.07
N PRO A 51 10.11 -12.35 13.81
CA PRO A 51 10.37 -13.46 14.71
C PRO A 51 9.24 -13.73 15.71
N ARG A 52 8.66 -12.67 16.29
CA ARG A 52 7.54 -12.77 17.21
C ARG A 52 6.28 -13.32 16.52
N PHE A 53 5.97 -12.84 15.33
CA PHE A 53 4.84 -13.34 14.54
C PHE A 53 4.97 -14.83 14.24
N TYR A 54 6.12 -15.29 13.78
CA TYR A 54 6.35 -16.71 13.51
C TYR A 54 6.37 -17.56 14.79
N GLN A 55 6.78 -17.00 15.93
CA GLN A 55 6.68 -17.69 17.21
C GLN A 55 5.21 -17.92 17.61
N TYR A 56 4.33 -16.94 17.39
CA TYR A 56 2.88 -17.14 17.60
C TYR A 56 2.34 -18.31 16.79
N ILE A 57 2.72 -18.40 15.52
CA ILE A 57 2.31 -19.54 14.67
C ILE A 57 2.89 -20.86 15.19
N ALA A 58 4.15 -20.88 15.59
CA ALA A 58 4.79 -22.07 16.15
C ALA A 58 4.14 -22.53 17.47
N ASP A 59 3.62 -21.59 18.26
CA ASP A 59 2.87 -21.84 19.49
C ASP A 59 1.39 -22.25 19.23
N GLY A 60 1.00 -22.42 17.96
CA GLY A 60 -0.35 -22.84 17.56
C GLY A 60 -1.39 -21.74 17.59
N LYS A 61 -0.99 -20.48 17.71
CA LYS A 61 -1.90 -19.34 17.65
C LYS A 61 -2.28 -19.04 16.20
N LEU A 62 -3.51 -18.56 16.00
CA LEU A 62 -4.04 -18.24 14.68
C LEU A 62 -4.19 -16.71 14.55
N PRO A 63 -3.27 -16.05 13.84
CA PRO A 63 -3.43 -14.64 13.53
C PRO A 63 -4.66 -14.40 12.64
N SER A 64 -5.34 -13.28 12.85
CA SER A 64 -6.40 -12.79 11.97
C SER A 64 -6.10 -11.37 11.50
N THR A 65 -6.47 -11.06 10.26
CA THR A 65 -6.24 -9.73 9.67
C THR A 65 -7.53 -8.94 9.61
N SER A 66 -7.42 -7.62 9.66
CA SER A 66 -8.51 -6.69 9.42
C SER A 66 -8.25 -5.92 8.13
N GLN A 67 -9.29 -5.70 7.34
CA GLN A 67 -9.19 -4.79 6.22
C GLN A 67 -9.12 -3.34 6.71
N LEU A 68 -8.46 -2.49 5.94
CA LEU A 68 -8.45 -1.05 6.18
C LEU A 68 -9.83 -0.46 5.87
N ASN A 69 -10.30 0.42 6.74
CA ASN A 69 -11.58 1.09 6.59
C ASN A 69 -11.43 2.49 5.95
N GLU A 70 -12.55 3.09 5.57
CA GLU A 70 -12.60 4.39 4.91
C GLU A 70 -11.93 5.50 5.74
N ALA A 71 -12.21 5.56 7.06
CA ALA A 71 -11.63 6.58 7.94
C ALA A 71 -10.09 6.49 8.00
N GLN A 72 -9.53 5.28 8.02
CA GLN A 72 -8.08 5.09 7.99
C GLN A 72 -7.45 5.62 6.68
N TYR A 73 -8.13 5.44 5.55
CA TYR A 73 -7.68 6.01 4.27
C TYR A 73 -7.84 7.53 4.24
N GLU A 74 -8.94 8.10 4.77
CA GLU A 74 -9.08 9.55 4.88
C GLU A 74 -7.95 10.16 5.71
N ASP A 75 -7.68 9.60 6.89
CA ASP A 75 -6.62 10.05 7.80
C ASP A 75 -5.22 9.93 7.16
N PHE A 76 -5.02 8.93 6.31
CA PHE A 76 -3.77 8.73 5.59
C PHE A 76 -3.61 9.69 4.40
N PHE A 77 -4.63 9.87 3.59
CA PHE A 77 -4.53 10.68 2.37
C PHE A 77 -4.57 12.18 2.65
N ALA A 78 -5.34 12.64 3.63
CA ALA A 78 -5.51 14.07 3.88
C ALA A 78 -4.18 14.82 4.06
N PRO A 79 -3.24 14.40 4.93
CA PRO A 79 -1.96 15.08 5.09
C PRO A 79 -1.04 14.97 3.87
N LEU A 80 -1.25 13.98 2.99
CA LEU A 80 -0.52 13.87 1.73
C LEU A 80 -1.05 14.88 0.71
N LEU A 81 -2.37 15.04 0.62
CA LEU A 81 -3.02 16.00 -0.29
C LEU A 81 -2.70 17.46 0.07
N GLU A 82 -2.42 17.77 1.32
CA GLU A 82 -1.91 19.08 1.72
C GLU A 82 -0.56 19.40 1.06
N LYS A 83 0.25 18.38 0.77
CA LYS A 83 1.60 18.51 0.21
C LYS A 83 1.64 18.41 -1.31
N GLY A 84 0.75 17.64 -1.92
CA GLY A 84 0.79 17.43 -3.38
C GLY A 84 -0.28 16.48 -3.88
N ASP A 85 -0.24 16.21 -5.18
CA ASP A 85 -1.06 15.19 -5.81
C ASP A 85 -0.60 13.79 -5.38
N VAL A 86 -1.54 12.86 -5.27
CA VAL A 86 -1.28 11.52 -4.74
C VAL A 86 -1.70 10.44 -5.74
N LEU A 87 -0.80 9.53 -6.03
CA LEU A 87 -1.07 8.25 -6.66
C LEU A 87 -0.93 7.16 -5.60
N HIS A 88 -2.02 6.47 -5.30
CA HIS A 88 -2.03 5.35 -4.38
C HIS A 88 -2.24 4.04 -5.14
N ILE A 89 -1.31 3.12 -5.00
CA ILE A 89 -1.46 1.77 -5.51
C ILE A 89 -1.89 0.90 -4.33
N ALA A 90 -3.10 0.35 -4.41
CA ALA A 90 -3.71 -0.43 -3.33
C ALA A 90 -3.48 -1.94 -3.51
N PHE A 91 -3.50 -2.67 -2.41
CA PHE A 91 -3.51 -4.13 -2.38
C PHE A 91 -4.68 -4.69 -3.20
N GLY A 92 -4.44 -5.78 -3.93
CA GLY A 92 -5.36 -6.32 -4.90
C GLY A 92 -6.73 -6.69 -4.36
N SER A 93 -7.79 -6.27 -5.06
CA SER A 93 -9.20 -6.53 -4.69
C SER A 93 -9.57 -8.02 -4.62
N GLY A 94 -8.78 -8.89 -5.23
CA GLY A 94 -8.94 -10.34 -5.09
C GLY A 94 -8.59 -10.87 -3.70
N MET A 95 -7.88 -10.11 -2.88
CA MET A 95 -7.43 -10.49 -1.54
C MET A 95 -8.21 -9.77 -0.43
N THR A 96 -8.65 -8.54 -0.67
CA THR A 96 -9.30 -7.69 0.33
C THR A 96 -10.26 -6.70 -0.32
N ALA A 97 -11.29 -6.28 0.42
CA ALA A 97 -12.16 -5.18 -0.01
C ALA A 97 -11.59 -3.78 0.34
N SER A 98 -10.40 -3.68 0.92
CA SER A 98 -9.81 -2.40 1.37
C SER A 98 -9.71 -1.37 0.24
N VAL A 99 -9.42 -1.79 -0.99
CA VAL A 99 -9.36 -0.89 -2.15
C VAL A 99 -10.69 -0.16 -2.41
N GLN A 100 -11.83 -0.75 -2.07
CA GLN A 100 -13.13 -0.06 -2.19
C GLN A 100 -13.23 1.06 -1.15
N ASN A 101 -12.78 0.81 0.08
CA ASN A 101 -12.72 1.82 1.13
C ASN A 101 -11.76 2.96 0.75
N ALA A 102 -10.61 2.64 0.12
CA ALA A 102 -9.70 3.65 -0.41
C ALA A 102 -10.34 4.54 -1.48
N LYS A 103 -11.14 3.95 -2.37
CA LYS A 103 -11.87 4.70 -3.40
C LYS A 103 -12.96 5.58 -2.81
N LEU A 104 -13.73 5.10 -1.83
CA LEU A 104 -14.74 5.89 -1.11
C LEU A 104 -14.08 7.07 -0.39
N ALA A 105 -13.01 6.85 0.35
CA ALA A 105 -12.23 7.92 0.99
C ALA A 105 -11.73 8.94 -0.04
N ALA A 106 -11.28 8.48 -1.21
CA ALA A 106 -10.83 9.38 -2.27
C ALA A 106 -11.97 10.24 -2.84
N GLU A 107 -13.20 9.74 -2.93
CA GLU A 107 -14.36 10.52 -3.36
C GLU A 107 -14.68 11.64 -2.36
N VAL A 108 -14.69 11.34 -1.06
CA VAL A 108 -14.89 12.33 0.01
C VAL A 108 -13.79 13.40 -0.01
N LEU A 109 -12.53 12.98 -0.18
CA LEU A 109 -11.39 13.91 -0.15
C LEU A 109 -11.29 14.80 -1.40
N ARG A 110 -11.79 14.37 -2.56
CA ARG A 110 -11.85 15.22 -3.76
C ARG A 110 -12.74 16.45 -3.55
N GLU A 111 -13.79 16.35 -2.73
CA GLU A 111 -14.63 17.50 -2.37
C GLU A 111 -13.90 18.46 -1.43
N LYS A 112 -13.07 17.91 -0.52
CA LYS A 112 -12.29 18.70 0.46
C LYS A 112 -11.05 19.37 -0.17
N TYR A 113 -10.45 18.72 -1.16
CA TYR A 113 -9.21 19.15 -1.83
C TYR A 113 -9.37 19.25 -3.35
N PRO A 114 -10.26 20.15 -3.85
CA PRO A 114 -10.59 20.22 -5.28
C PRO A 114 -9.40 20.61 -6.18
N GLU A 115 -8.37 21.22 -5.61
CA GLU A 115 -7.12 21.59 -6.31
C GLU A 115 -6.14 20.42 -6.47
N ARG A 116 -6.43 19.29 -5.82
CA ARG A 116 -5.51 18.17 -5.74
C ARG A 116 -6.05 16.96 -6.50
N LYS A 117 -5.12 16.21 -7.06
CA LYS A 117 -5.43 14.94 -7.70
C LYS A 117 -5.15 13.78 -6.75
N LEU A 118 -6.15 12.96 -6.50
CA LEU A 118 -6.01 11.70 -5.79
C LEU A 118 -6.48 10.57 -6.69
N VAL A 119 -5.54 9.71 -7.10
CA VAL A 119 -5.81 8.52 -7.92
C VAL A 119 -5.52 7.27 -7.11
N VAL A 120 -6.51 6.39 -7.01
CA VAL A 120 -6.40 5.08 -6.35
C VAL A 120 -6.49 3.99 -7.39
N ILE A 121 -5.46 3.16 -7.51
CA ILE A 121 -5.39 2.03 -8.44
C ILE A 121 -5.45 0.73 -7.66
N ASP A 122 -6.32 -0.16 -8.09
CA ASP A 122 -6.31 -1.56 -7.68
C ASP A 122 -5.15 -2.28 -8.38
N SER A 123 -4.18 -2.75 -7.62
CA SER A 123 -3.01 -3.43 -8.20
C SER A 123 -3.36 -4.78 -8.82
N LEU A 124 -4.47 -5.40 -8.42
CA LEU A 124 -4.82 -6.81 -8.70
C LEU A 124 -3.70 -7.79 -8.27
N CYS A 125 -2.78 -7.33 -7.46
CA CYS A 125 -1.56 -8.02 -7.05
C CYS A 125 -1.50 -8.21 -5.53
N SER A 126 -0.63 -9.11 -5.08
CA SER A 126 -0.33 -9.34 -3.67
C SER A 126 1.17 -9.52 -3.45
N SER A 127 1.63 -9.30 -2.21
CA SER A 127 3.00 -9.59 -1.75
C SER A 127 4.06 -9.00 -2.70
N SER A 128 5.09 -9.76 -3.04
CA SER A 128 6.20 -9.31 -3.90
C SER A 128 5.76 -8.87 -5.30
N GLY A 129 4.66 -9.42 -5.85
CA GLY A 129 4.11 -8.95 -7.12
C GLY A 129 3.52 -7.55 -7.02
N TYR A 130 2.87 -7.24 -5.91
CA TYR A 130 2.42 -5.88 -5.60
C TYR A 130 3.62 -4.96 -5.38
N GLY A 131 4.64 -5.42 -4.64
CA GLY A 131 5.88 -4.68 -4.44
C GLY A 131 6.60 -4.34 -5.74
N LEU A 132 6.68 -5.29 -6.68
CA LEU A 132 7.26 -5.07 -8.00
C LEU A 132 6.54 -3.98 -8.80
N LEU A 133 5.20 -3.94 -8.72
CA LEU A 133 4.41 -2.92 -9.40
C LEU A 133 4.64 -1.53 -8.80
N VAL A 134 4.72 -1.44 -7.46
CA VAL A 134 5.04 -0.21 -6.74
C VAL A 134 6.46 0.27 -7.04
N ASP A 135 7.44 -0.65 -7.10
CA ASP A 135 8.83 -0.34 -7.45
C ASP A 135 8.95 0.26 -8.85
N ALA A 136 8.32 -0.36 -9.83
CA ALA A 136 8.29 0.15 -11.21
C ALA A 136 7.62 1.55 -11.30
N ALA A 137 6.54 1.78 -10.54
CA ALA A 137 5.89 3.08 -10.47
C ALA A 137 6.79 4.14 -9.80
N ALA A 138 7.56 3.74 -8.79
CA ALA A 138 8.54 4.61 -8.13
C ALA A 138 9.68 5.00 -9.08
N ASP A 139 10.17 4.05 -9.90
CA ASP A 139 11.17 4.35 -10.93
C ASP A 139 10.64 5.37 -11.97
N MET A 140 9.40 5.24 -12.39
CA MET A 140 8.77 6.20 -13.30
C MET A 140 8.66 7.59 -12.67
N ARG A 141 8.21 7.69 -11.42
CA ARG A 141 8.15 8.94 -10.66
C ARG A 141 9.52 9.60 -10.57
N ASP A 142 10.54 8.83 -10.20
CA ASP A 142 11.90 9.32 -9.99
C ASP A 142 12.58 9.70 -11.33
N ALA A 143 12.15 9.08 -12.45
CA ALA A 143 12.51 9.48 -13.80
C ALA A 143 11.77 10.75 -14.29
N GLY A 144 10.90 11.34 -13.47
CA GLY A 144 10.19 12.58 -13.78
C GLY A 144 8.90 12.40 -14.58
N LYS A 145 8.36 11.17 -14.65
CA LYS A 145 7.05 10.93 -15.25
C LYS A 145 5.95 11.61 -14.44
N SER A 146 4.89 12.01 -15.10
CA SER A 146 3.70 12.57 -14.44
C SER A 146 2.90 11.50 -13.72
N LEU A 147 2.01 11.95 -12.82
CA LEU A 147 1.06 11.08 -12.14
C LEU A 147 0.21 10.29 -13.16
N ASP A 148 -0.27 10.95 -14.21
CA ASP A 148 -1.14 10.33 -15.22
C ASP A 148 -0.40 9.26 -16.03
N GLU A 149 0.82 9.56 -16.52
CA GLU A 149 1.64 8.59 -17.24
C GLU A 149 1.92 7.36 -16.38
N THR A 150 2.22 7.56 -15.09
CA THR A 150 2.49 6.48 -14.15
C THR A 150 1.22 5.67 -13.86
N ALA A 151 0.10 6.34 -13.62
CA ALA A 151 -1.19 5.69 -13.37
C ALA A 151 -1.68 4.85 -14.56
N GLU A 152 -1.55 5.38 -15.77
CA GLU A 152 -1.87 4.66 -17.01
C GLU A 152 -0.99 3.42 -17.17
N TRP A 153 0.30 3.56 -16.94
CA TRP A 153 1.24 2.44 -17.04
C TRP A 153 0.92 1.35 -16.00
N VAL A 154 0.68 1.71 -14.74
CA VAL A 154 0.32 0.76 -13.68
C VAL A 154 -0.94 0.00 -14.05
N THR A 155 -1.99 0.72 -14.48
CA THR A 155 -3.27 0.13 -14.89
C THR A 155 -3.11 -0.83 -16.07
N ALA A 156 -2.27 -0.51 -17.04
CA ALA A 156 -2.01 -1.34 -18.22
C ALA A 156 -1.14 -2.59 -17.92
N ASN A 157 -0.43 -2.59 -16.80
CA ASN A 157 0.54 -3.64 -16.47
C ASN A 157 0.18 -4.51 -15.25
N CYS A 158 -0.77 -4.10 -14.39
CA CYS A 158 -1.15 -4.88 -13.21
C CYS A 158 -1.52 -6.34 -13.54
N ASN A 159 -2.23 -6.57 -14.63
CA ASN A 159 -2.60 -7.93 -15.10
C ASN A 159 -1.43 -8.73 -15.74
N LYS A 160 -0.25 -8.12 -15.89
CA LYS A 160 0.93 -8.78 -16.46
C LYS A 160 1.89 -9.28 -15.39
N VAL A 161 1.61 -8.98 -14.12
CA VAL A 161 2.39 -9.48 -13.00
C VAL A 161 1.99 -10.92 -12.72
N HIS A 162 2.96 -11.82 -12.80
CA HIS A 162 2.76 -13.23 -12.52
C HIS A 162 3.08 -13.55 -11.07
N HIS A 163 2.11 -14.17 -10.39
CA HIS A 163 2.26 -14.61 -9.00
C HIS A 163 2.42 -16.13 -8.98
N GLN A 164 3.38 -16.59 -8.19
CA GLN A 164 3.55 -18.01 -7.91
C GLN A 164 3.64 -18.20 -6.39
N PHE A 165 2.84 -19.11 -5.87
CA PHE A 165 2.90 -19.51 -4.48
C PHE A 165 2.80 -21.01 -4.37
N TYR A 166 3.30 -21.56 -3.30
CA TYR A 166 3.17 -22.97 -2.96
C TYR A 166 2.77 -23.09 -1.48
N SER A 167 2.05 -24.17 -1.17
CA SER A 167 1.68 -24.51 0.20
C SER A 167 2.13 -25.94 0.49
N THR A 168 2.46 -26.20 1.75
CA THR A 168 2.73 -27.57 2.26
C THR A 168 1.48 -28.19 2.85
#